data_84cae892cac0b14ded7035e5fbfaedd6
#
_entry.id   84cae892cac0b14ded7035e5fbfaedd6
#
_cell.length_a   1.000
_cell.length_b   1.000
_cell.length_c   1.000
_cell.angle_alpha   90.00
_cell.angle_beta   90.00
_cell.angle_gamma   90.00
#
_symmetry.space_group_name_H-M   'P 1'
#
loop_
_entity.id
_entity.type
_entity.pdbx_description
1 polymer ?
#
loop_
_entity_poly.entity_id
_entity_poly.type
_entity_poly.pdbx_seq_one_letter_code
_entity_poly.pdbx_strand_id
1 'polypeptide(L)'
;VKNIAVAGMSCGGLQTLYNCADPRIKTLMICNSGLFNQSNAGSAVGGMPMPPKEKLNEIHSSILYMLGGESDIAYENGMDDFKRINHVPACATNLPVGHGGTYGQPHGGEYAIVALAWLDWQLKGDKKAAKMFKGDKCKLLERKDWTIEKNELFKKLK
;
A
#
# COMPACT_ATOMS: atom_id res chain seq x y z
N VAL A 1 0.63 -20.65 -10.32
CA VAL A 1 -0.25 -19.47 -10.15
C VAL A 1 0.51 -18.24 -10.63
N LYS A 2 -0.05 -17.49 -11.60
CA LYS A 2 0.67 -16.37 -12.25
C LYS A 2 0.25 -14.98 -11.75
N ASN A 3 -0.83 -14.87 -11.00
CA ASN A 3 -1.39 -13.60 -10.53
C ASN A 3 -1.59 -13.67 -9.02
N ILE A 4 -0.57 -13.26 -8.26
CA ILE A 4 -0.59 -13.22 -6.80
C ILE A 4 -0.51 -11.76 -6.35
N ALA A 5 -1.45 -11.33 -5.53
CA ALA A 5 -1.32 -10.14 -4.72
C ALA A 5 -1.00 -10.55 -3.28
N VAL A 6 -0.16 -9.80 -2.62
CA VAL A 6 0.07 -9.94 -1.17
C VAL A 6 -0.35 -8.64 -0.50
N ALA A 7 -1.14 -8.78 0.55
CA ALA A 7 -1.68 -7.65 1.29
C ALA A 7 -1.61 -7.90 2.79
N GLY A 8 -1.44 -6.85 3.56
CA GLY A 8 -1.46 -6.97 5.02
C GLY A 8 -1.69 -5.64 5.72
N MET A 9 -2.34 -5.73 6.88
CA MET A 9 -2.59 -4.59 7.77
C MET A 9 -1.64 -4.65 8.96
N SER A 10 -1.08 -3.51 9.36
CA SER A 10 -0.21 -3.39 10.54
C SER A 10 0.94 -4.41 10.50
N CYS A 11 1.05 -5.33 11.43
CA CYS A 11 2.06 -6.41 11.39
C CYS A 11 1.98 -7.26 10.12
N GLY A 12 0.78 -7.48 9.56
CA GLY A 12 0.61 -8.15 8.27
C GLY A 12 1.22 -7.37 7.10
N GLY A 13 1.19 -6.03 7.15
CA GLY A 13 1.87 -5.17 6.19
C GLY A 13 3.39 -5.30 6.27
N LEU A 14 3.96 -5.39 7.48
CA LEU A 14 5.38 -5.68 7.69
C LEU A 14 5.78 -7.04 7.09
N GLN A 15 4.95 -8.08 7.30
CA GLN A 15 5.16 -9.41 6.70
C GLN A 15 5.08 -9.36 5.18
N THR A 16 4.16 -8.55 4.62
CA THR A 16 4.05 -8.33 3.17
C THR A 16 5.35 -7.72 2.62
N LEU A 17 5.88 -6.70 3.27
CA LEU A 17 7.15 -6.07 2.88
C LEU A 17 8.35 -7.01 3.09
N TYR A 18 8.33 -7.83 4.14
CA TYR A 18 9.38 -8.83 4.35
C TYR A 18 9.50 -9.82 3.17
N ASN A 19 8.39 -10.19 2.56
CA ASN A 19 8.33 -11.16 1.46
C ASN A 19 8.28 -10.50 0.07
N CYS A 20 8.49 -9.19 -0.06
CA CYS A 20 8.27 -8.44 -1.29
C CYS A 20 9.14 -8.88 -2.50
N ALA A 21 10.25 -9.59 -2.24
CA ALA A 21 11.17 -10.08 -3.27
C ALA A 21 10.69 -11.34 -3.99
N ASP A 22 9.61 -12.00 -3.54
CA ASP A 22 9.13 -13.23 -4.19
C ASP A 22 8.67 -12.94 -5.63
N PRO A 23 9.31 -13.54 -6.66
CA PRO A 23 9.07 -13.21 -8.06
C PRO A 23 7.66 -13.55 -8.56
N ARG A 24 6.89 -14.28 -7.77
CA ARG A 24 5.49 -14.62 -8.10
C ARG A 24 4.53 -13.49 -7.77
N ILE A 25 4.94 -12.52 -6.95
CA ILE A 25 4.10 -11.40 -6.52
C ILE A 25 3.96 -10.40 -7.67
N LYS A 26 2.72 -10.16 -8.08
CA LYS A 26 2.37 -9.22 -9.13
C LYS A 26 2.02 -7.83 -8.59
N THR A 27 1.58 -7.74 -7.36
CA THR A 27 1.28 -6.47 -6.70
C THR A 27 1.23 -6.62 -5.18
N LEU A 28 1.50 -5.52 -4.49
CA LEU A 28 1.52 -5.41 -3.03
C LEU A 28 0.48 -4.38 -2.58
N MET A 29 -0.17 -4.66 -1.43
CA MET A 29 -0.99 -3.67 -0.72
C MET A 29 -0.58 -3.62 0.75
N ILE A 30 -0.15 -2.45 1.19
CA ILE A 30 0.28 -2.18 2.56
C ILE A 30 -0.77 -1.30 3.23
N CYS A 31 -1.44 -1.86 4.21
CA CYS A 31 -2.58 -1.22 4.84
C CYS A 31 -2.24 -0.83 6.29
N ASN A 32 -2.36 0.45 6.63
CA ASN A 32 -2.04 0.99 7.96
C ASN A 32 -0.69 0.42 8.46
N SER A 33 0.34 0.48 7.61
CA SER A 33 1.64 -0.13 7.88
C SER A 33 2.75 0.55 7.09
N GLY A 34 4.00 0.24 7.45
CA GLY A 34 5.23 0.67 6.81
C GLY A 34 6.41 0.21 7.63
N LEU A 35 7.59 0.10 7.03
CA LEU A 35 8.83 -0.22 7.74
C LEU A 35 9.15 0.91 8.73
N PHE A 36 9.67 0.57 9.90
CA PHE A 36 9.97 1.57 10.92
C PHE A 36 11.06 2.55 10.48
N ASN A 37 10.82 3.85 10.68
CA ASN A 37 11.77 4.92 10.39
C ASN A 37 12.98 4.85 11.33
N GLN A 38 12.77 4.35 12.55
CA GLN A 38 13.79 4.17 13.57
C GLN A 38 13.80 2.70 14.00
N SER A 39 14.42 1.84 13.21
CA SER A 39 14.69 0.46 13.60
C SER A 39 16.15 0.35 14.04
N ASN A 40 16.38 0.07 15.33
CA ASN A 40 17.68 -0.38 15.78
C ASN A 40 17.92 -1.81 15.27
N ALA A 41 19.16 -2.14 14.93
CA ALA A 41 19.52 -3.51 14.58
C ALA A 41 19.07 -4.46 15.71
N GLY A 42 18.25 -5.46 15.37
CA GLY A 42 17.67 -6.38 16.33
C GLY A 42 16.27 -6.03 16.83
N SER A 43 15.66 -4.92 16.39
CA SER A 43 14.25 -4.64 16.68
C SER A 43 13.37 -5.77 16.12
N ALA A 44 12.37 -6.17 16.93
CA ALA A 44 11.41 -7.19 16.52
C ALA A 44 9.99 -6.78 16.94
N VAL A 45 9.00 -7.14 16.14
CA VAL A 45 7.58 -6.99 16.47
C VAL A 45 6.94 -8.36 16.39
N GLY A 46 6.31 -8.78 17.49
CA GLY A 46 5.72 -10.12 17.58
C GLY A 46 6.73 -11.25 17.37
N GLY A 47 8.01 -11.02 17.73
CA GLY A 47 9.10 -12.00 17.52
C GLY A 47 9.67 -12.04 16.09
N MET A 48 9.14 -11.22 15.17
CA MET A 48 9.64 -11.12 13.80
C MET A 48 10.69 -10.00 13.71
N PRO A 49 11.90 -10.28 13.18
CA PRO A 49 12.89 -9.25 12.93
C PRO A 49 12.35 -8.17 11.98
N MET A 50 12.60 -6.91 12.28
CA MET A 50 12.18 -5.81 11.40
C MET A 50 13.20 -5.62 10.29
N PRO A 51 12.80 -5.70 9.02
CA PRO A 51 13.68 -5.40 7.91
C PRO A 51 14.00 -3.90 7.90
N PRO A 52 15.21 -3.54 7.49
CA PRO A 52 15.59 -2.14 7.30
C PRO A 52 14.90 -1.56 6.06
N LYS A 53 14.89 -0.23 5.93
CA LYS A 53 14.29 0.49 4.78
C LYS A 53 14.85 0.07 3.41
N GLU A 54 16.09 -0.39 3.36
CA GLU A 54 16.73 -0.92 2.16
C GLU A 54 15.97 -2.12 1.55
N LYS A 55 15.19 -2.83 2.36
CA LYS A 55 14.29 -3.90 1.89
C LYS A 55 13.30 -3.44 0.82
N LEU A 56 12.92 -2.16 0.83
CA LEU A 56 12.06 -1.57 -0.19
C LEU A 56 12.65 -1.67 -1.61
N ASN A 57 13.99 -1.71 -1.74
CA ASN A 57 14.67 -1.85 -3.02
C ASN A 57 14.45 -3.21 -3.70
N GLU A 58 13.98 -4.20 -2.95
CA GLU A 58 13.67 -5.54 -3.47
C GLU A 58 12.26 -5.64 -4.06
N ILE A 59 11.43 -4.61 -3.92
CA ILE A 59 10.11 -4.55 -4.52
C ILE A 59 10.27 -4.48 -6.03
N HIS A 60 9.62 -5.37 -6.77
CA HIS A 60 9.71 -5.46 -8.22
C HIS A 60 8.35 -5.32 -8.94
N SER A 61 7.31 -5.00 -8.21
CA SER A 61 5.94 -4.91 -8.71
C SER A 61 5.22 -3.66 -8.18
N SER A 62 4.08 -3.31 -8.78
CA SER A 62 3.28 -2.16 -8.34
C SER A 62 2.84 -2.30 -6.89
N ILE A 63 2.90 -1.21 -6.14
CA ILE A 63 2.55 -1.18 -4.72
C ILE A 63 1.56 -0.06 -4.40
N LEU A 64 0.57 -0.41 -3.57
CA LEU A 64 -0.40 0.50 -2.98
C LEU A 64 -0.18 0.57 -1.46
N TYR A 65 -0.03 1.77 -0.93
CA TYR A 65 -0.21 2.07 0.49
C TYR A 65 -1.63 2.59 0.72
N MET A 66 -2.34 2.03 1.69
CA MET A 66 -3.62 2.57 2.22
C MET A 66 -3.42 2.92 3.68
N LEU A 67 -3.42 4.21 4.02
CA LEU A 67 -3.08 4.71 5.34
C LEU A 67 -4.27 5.43 5.98
N GLY A 68 -4.27 5.48 7.31
CA GLY A 68 -5.36 6.02 8.11
C GLY A 68 -5.26 7.53 8.41
N GLY A 69 -4.41 8.27 7.68
CA GLY A 69 -4.11 9.67 7.95
C GLY A 69 -3.18 9.86 9.15
N GLU A 70 -2.93 11.09 9.55
CA GLU A 70 -1.94 11.47 10.59
C GLU A 70 -2.21 10.84 11.96
N SER A 71 -3.44 10.47 12.26
CA SER A 71 -3.78 9.75 13.50
C SER A 71 -3.48 8.25 13.47
N ASP A 72 -3.08 7.72 12.32
CA ASP A 72 -2.61 6.35 12.19
C ASP A 72 -1.15 6.25 12.66
N ILE A 73 -0.87 5.40 13.64
CA ILE A 73 0.49 5.19 14.18
C ILE A 73 1.51 4.73 13.12
N ALA A 74 1.03 4.19 12.00
CA ALA A 74 1.86 3.74 10.89
C ALA A 74 2.00 4.78 9.76
N TYR A 75 1.31 5.93 9.86
CA TYR A 75 1.25 6.92 8.78
C TYR A 75 2.64 7.39 8.34
N GLU A 76 3.45 7.87 9.29
CA GLU A 76 4.80 8.38 9.01
C GLU A 76 5.71 7.31 8.40
N ASN A 77 5.59 6.06 8.87
CA ASN A 77 6.38 4.94 8.34
C ASN A 77 5.98 4.61 6.90
N GLY A 78 4.67 4.53 6.63
CA GLY A 78 4.15 4.22 5.29
C GLY A 78 4.40 5.33 4.27
N MET A 79 4.29 6.60 4.69
CA MET A 79 4.59 7.74 3.81
C MET A 79 6.10 7.86 3.53
N ASP A 80 6.97 7.54 4.48
CA ASP A 80 8.42 7.49 4.25
C ASP A 80 8.78 6.35 3.29
N ASP A 81 8.18 5.16 3.46
CA ASP A 81 8.35 4.06 2.51
C ASP A 81 7.96 4.46 1.09
N PHE A 82 6.77 5.04 0.93
CA PHE A 82 6.28 5.50 -0.37
C PHE A 82 7.25 6.49 -1.04
N LYS A 83 7.77 7.46 -0.28
CA LYS A 83 8.73 8.47 -0.79
C LYS A 83 10.05 7.86 -1.24
N ARG A 84 10.48 6.73 -0.67
CA ARG A 84 11.71 6.02 -1.05
C ARG A 84 11.52 5.16 -2.30
N ILE A 85 10.31 4.72 -2.61
CA ILE A 85 10.02 3.84 -3.74
C ILE A 85 9.95 4.65 -5.04
N ASN A 86 11.03 4.60 -5.84
CA ASN A 86 11.14 5.33 -7.11
C ASN A 86 11.45 4.42 -8.32
N HIS A 87 11.61 3.11 -8.11
CA HIS A 87 12.00 2.12 -9.12
C HIS A 87 10.85 1.23 -9.60
N VAL A 88 9.70 1.27 -8.93
CA VAL A 88 8.44 0.63 -9.35
C VAL A 88 7.26 1.61 -9.24
N PRO A 89 6.15 1.38 -9.96
CA PRO A 89 4.95 2.19 -9.78
C PRO A 89 4.40 2.08 -8.36
N ALA A 90 4.28 3.21 -7.67
CA ALA A 90 3.78 3.28 -6.30
C ALA A 90 2.78 4.42 -6.13
N CYS A 91 1.75 4.18 -5.34
CA CYS A 91 0.86 5.22 -4.85
C CYS A 91 0.53 5.03 -3.35
N ALA A 92 0.35 6.15 -2.67
CA ALA A 92 -0.11 6.20 -1.29
C ALA A 92 -1.49 6.86 -1.24
N THR A 93 -2.46 6.16 -0.70
CA THR A 93 -3.83 6.65 -0.49
C THR A 93 -4.08 6.83 0.99
N ASN A 94 -4.74 7.91 1.37
CA ASN A 94 -5.06 8.22 2.75
C ASN A 94 -6.54 8.48 2.93
N LEU A 95 -7.09 7.90 4.00
CA LEU A 95 -8.41 8.22 4.54
C LEU A 95 -8.23 8.47 6.05
N PRO A 96 -8.64 9.61 6.63
CA PRO A 96 -8.34 9.97 8.01
C PRO A 96 -9.24 9.22 9.01
N VAL A 97 -9.04 7.90 9.13
CA VAL A 97 -9.80 6.98 10.00
C VAL A 97 -8.95 6.31 11.09
N GLY A 98 -7.66 6.67 11.16
CA GLY A 98 -6.71 6.13 12.12
C GLY A 98 -6.28 4.69 11.83
N HIS A 99 -5.54 4.08 12.76
CA HIS A 99 -4.92 2.76 12.58
C HIS A 99 -5.91 1.62 12.37
N GLY A 100 -7.13 1.76 12.88
CA GLY A 100 -8.21 0.77 12.71
C GLY A 100 -8.78 0.68 11.29
N GLY A 101 -8.49 1.67 10.41
CA GLY A 101 -9.06 1.69 9.07
C GLY A 101 -10.59 1.61 9.06
N THR A 102 -11.13 0.98 8.04
CA THR A 102 -12.59 0.71 7.94
C THR A 102 -12.94 -0.77 8.07
N TYR A 103 -12.01 -1.60 8.57
CA TYR A 103 -12.18 -3.07 8.59
C TYR A 103 -13.36 -3.54 9.42
N GLY A 104 -13.73 -2.83 10.49
CA GLY A 104 -14.90 -3.14 11.33
C GLY A 104 -16.25 -2.72 10.73
N GLN A 105 -16.24 -2.03 9.59
CA GLN A 105 -17.47 -1.60 8.91
C GLN A 105 -18.07 -2.74 8.06
N PRO A 106 -19.39 -2.73 7.78
CA PRO A 106 -20.00 -3.70 6.87
C PRO A 106 -19.22 -3.82 5.56
N HIS A 107 -18.88 -5.06 5.18
CA HIS A 107 -18.10 -5.38 3.98
C HIS A 107 -16.71 -4.71 3.91
N GLY A 108 -16.13 -4.28 5.05
CA GLY A 108 -14.82 -3.63 5.11
C GLY A 108 -14.82 -2.16 4.71
N GLY A 109 -15.99 -1.57 4.46
CA GLY A 109 -16.17 -0.14 4.20
C GLY A 109 -15.36 0.39 3.00
N GLU A 110 -14.90 1.63 3.12
CA GLU A 110 -14.16 2.33 2.06
C GLU A 110 -12.86 1.63 1.66
N TYR A 111 -12.14 1.03 2.61
CA TYR A 111 -10.90 0.32 2.31
C TYR A 111 -11.15 -0.87 1.37
N ALA A 112 -12.22 -1.62 1.57
CA ALA A 112 -12.54 -2.75 0.70
C ALA A 112 -12.85 -2.30 -0.74
N ILE A 113 -13.54 -1.17 -0.92
CA ILE A 113 -13.83 -0.61 -2.24
C ILE A 113 -12.54 -0.28 -2.99
N VAL A 114 -11.59 0.39 -2.31
CA VAL A 114 -10.30 0.77 -2.89
C VAL A 114 -9.44 -0.47 -3.17
N ALA A 115 -9.38 -1.41 -2.21
CA ALA A 115 -8.63 -2.65 -2.36
C ALA A 115 -9.15 -3.51 -3.52
N LEU A 116 -10.46 -3.67 -3.66
CA LEU A 116 -11.06 -4.42 -4.78
C LEU A 116 -10.74 -3.77 -6.13
N ALA A 117 -10.86 -2.43 -6.23
CA ALA A 117 -10.50 -1.73 -7.45
C ALA A 117 -9.01 -1.92 -7.81
N TRP A 118 -8.10 -1.92 -6.80
CA TRP A 118 -6.69 -2.21 -7.03
C TRP A 118 -6.47 -3.62 -7.56
N LEU A 119 -7.06 -4.63 -6.91
CA LEU A 119 -6.93 -6.03 -7.30
C LEU A 119 -7.52 -6.31 -8.68
N ASP A 120 -8.69 -5.77 -9.01
CA ASP A 120 -9.30 -5.92 -10.32
C ASP A 120 -8.42 -5.30 -11.41
N TRP A 121 -7.83 -4.12 -11.15
CA TRP A 121 -6.90 -3.53 -12.08
C TRP A 121 -5.62 -4.36 -12.22
N GLN A 122 -4.92 -4.63 -11.11
CA GLN A 122 -3.58 -5.22 -11.16
C GLN A 122 -3.57 -6.70 -11.58
N LEU A 123 -4.60 -7.46 -11.17
CA LEU A 123 -4.63 -8.90 -11.43
C LEU A 123 -5.44 -9.28 -12.66
N LYS A 124 -6.50 -8.51 -12.98
CA LYS A 124 -7.40 -8.79 -14.09
C LYS A 124 -7.23 -7.81 -15.27
N GLY A 125 -6.51 -6.70 -15.08
CA GLY A 125 -6.33 -5.68 -16.11
C GLY A 125 -7.58 -4.82 -16.34
N ASP A 126 -8.49 -4.74 -15.37
CA ASP A 126 -9.74 -3.98 -15.51
C ASP A 126 -9.46 -2.48 -15.63
N LYS A 127 -9.70 -1.94 -16.84
CA LYS A 127 -9.51 -0.52 -17.15
C LYS A 127 -10.53 0.39 -16.45
N LYS A 128 -11.70 -0.13 -16.05
CA LYS A 128 -12.68 0.65 -15.28
C LYS A 128 -12.21 0.80 -13.84
N ALA A 129 -11.70 -0.28 -13.24
CA ALA A 129 -11.12 -0.26 -11.92
C ALA A 129 -9.86 0.64 -11.87
N ALA A 130 -9.03 0.65 -12.90
CA ALA A 130 -7.87 1.52 -13.01
C ALA A 130 -8.20 3.01 -12.86
N LYS A 131 -9.40 3.46 -13.26
CA LYS A 131 -9.86 4.85 -13.10
C LYS A 131 -9.95 5.30 -11.63
N MET A 132 -9.98 4.36 -10.68
CA MET A 132 -9.92 4.69 -9.26
C MET A 132 -8.62 5.43 -8.92
N PHE A 133 -7.52 5.11 -9.61
CA PHE A 133 -6.17 5.57 -9.26
C PHE A 133 -5.52 6.45 -10.33
N LYS A 134 -5.87 6.27 -11.60
CA LYS A 134 -5.18 6.90 -12.74
C LYS A 134 -5.69 8.29 -13.06
N GLY A 135 -4.73 9.15 -13.51
CA GLY A 135 -5.00 10.54 -13.86
C GLY A 135 -5.06 11.47 -12.65
N ASP A 136 -4.94 12.77 -12.88
CA ASP A 136 -4.92 13.78 -11.82
C ASP A 136 -6.29 13.95 -11.13
N LYS A 137 -7.35 13.66 -11.86
CA LYS A 137 -8.74 13.66 -11.36
C LYS A 137 -9.29 12.23 -11.31
N CYS A 138 -8.56 11.33 -10.62
CA CYS A 138 -9.00 9.95 -10.48
C CYS A 138 -10.23 9.84 -9.57
N LYS A 139 -11.01 8.75 -9.75
CA LYS A 139 -12.27 8.53 -9.03
C LYS A 139 -12.11 8.46 -7.51
N LEU A 140 -10.92 8.14 -7.00
CA LEU A 140 -10.65 8.16 -5.58
C LEU A 140 -10.86 9.55 -4.98
N LEU A 141 -10.50 10.60 -5.71
CA LEU A 141 -10.65 12.00 -5.26
C LEU A 141 -12.11 12.50 -5.30
N GLU A 142 -13.02 11.77 -5.94
CA GLU A 142 -14.46 12.03 -5.88
C GLU A 142 -15.10 11.46 -4.60
N ARG A 143 -14.36 10.59 -3.88
CA ARG A 143 -14.81 9.98 -2.62
C ARG A 143 -14.42 10.87 -1.46
N LYS A 144 -15.33 10.97 -0.48
CA LYS A 144 -15.15 11.85 0.66
C LYS A 144 -13.87 11.52 1.45
N ASP A 145 -13.09 12.55 1.74
CA ASP A 145 -11.90 12.55 2.61
C ASP A 145 -10.71 11.72 2.12
N TRP A 146 -10.79 11.11 0.93
CA TRP A 146 -9.65 10.41 0.34
C TRP A 146 -8.65 11.38 -0.28
N THR A 147 -7.36 11.06 -0.09
CA THR A 147 -6.26 11.66 -0.84
C THR A 147 -5.40 10.58 -1.50
N ILE A 148 -4.62 10.96 -2.51
CA ILE A 148 -3.70 10.05 -3.20
C ILE A 148 -2.45 10.79 -3.65
N GLU A 149 -1.29 10.22 -3.35
CA GLU A 149 0.00 10.59 -3.92
C GLU A 149 0.51 9.48 -4.84
N LYS A 150 1.22 9.86 -5.90
CA LYS A 150 1.70 8.95 -6.94
C LYS A 150 3.14 9.28 -7.29
N ASN A 151 3.99 8.26 -7.37
CA ASN A 151 5.34 8.49 -7.88
C ASN A 151 5.35 8.66 -9.41
N GLU A 152 6.48 9.10 -9.96
CA GLU A 152 6.61 9.38 -11.40
C GLU A 152 6.38 8.16 -12.30
N LEU A 153 6.72 6.97 -11.83
CA LEU A 153 6.47 5.74 -12.60
C LEU A 153 4.98 5.40 -12.63
N PHE A 154 4.28 5.64 -11.52
CA PHE A 154 2.84 5.42 -11.45
C PHE A 154 2.07 6.36 -12.39
N LYS A 155 2.45 7.64 -12.44
CA LYS A 155 1.84 8.65 -13.32
C LYS A 155 1.96 8.28 -14.81
N LYS A 156 3.03 7.55 -15.18
CA LYS A 156 3.29 7.09 -16.57
C LYS A 156 2.53 5.82 -16.96
N LEU A 157 1.84 5.14 -16.05
CA LEU A 157 1.05 3.97 -16.37
C LEU A 157 -0.09 4.33 -17.35
N LYS A 158 -0.11 3.68 -18.51
CA LYS A 158 -1.13 3.89 -19.57
C LYS A 158 -2.43 3.17 -19.26
#